data_2511632f486b5269b87015b267b811e7
#
_entry.id   2511632f486b5269b87015b267b811e7
#
_cell.length_a   1.000
_cell.length_b   1.000
_cell.length_c   1.000
_cell.angle_alpha   90.00
_cell.angle_beta   90.00
_cell.angle_gamma   90.00
#
_symmetry.space_group_name_H-M   'P 1'
#
loop_
_entity.id
_entity.type
_entity.pdbx_description
1 polymer ?
#
loop_
_entity_poly.entity_id
_entity_poly.type
_entity_poly.pdbx_seq_one_letter_code
_entity_poly.pdbx_strand_id
1 'polypeptide(L)'
;MCYTITRWRKWNAAYTKGWKRSMSEKVIMLGNEAIARGAYEAGVKVSAAYPGTPSTEISENLVKYKDSLYCEWSPNEKVATEVAIGASVAGVRAMSCMKHVGFNVAADPTYTVSYMGVNGGLVIVVADDPGLYSSQNEQDTRMVARAAQLPVIEPSDSSEAKEFIKVAFDLSEKFDRPFVYRTTTRLAHSQGLVELNERKEIEDKPYEKNIRKNVMMPGNAIKRHIFVEERLKRMAEDACTLDINKVEYNDTKIGVITSGIVYQYVKEVLPNAS
;
A
#
# COMPACT_ATOMS: atom_id res chain seq x y z
N MET A 1 -50.08 -14.31 39.02
CA MET A 1 -49.40 -13.94 37.74
C MET A 1 -48.15 -13.17 38.07
N CYS A 2 -47.03 -13.85 38.15
CA CYS A 2 -45.75 -13.22 38.41
C CYS A 2 -44.66 -14.06 37.73
N TYR A 3 -44.57 -13.95 36.40
CA TYR A 3 -43.51 -14.51 35.60
C TYR A 3 -43.01 -13.39 34.68
N THR A 4 -41.87 -12.73 35.02
CA THR A 4 -41.14 -11.95 34.01
C THR A 4 -39.90 -11.21 34.51
N ILE A 5 -39.36 -11.41 35.71
CA ILE A 5 -38.19 -10.63 36.15
C ILE A 5 -36.90 -11.46 36.22
N THR A 6 -36.96 -12.79 36.27
CA THR A 6 -35.78 -13.66 36.41
C THR A 6 -35.06 -13.98 35.11
N ARG A 7 -35.66 -13.74 33.93
CA ARG A 7 -35.05 -14.03 32.62
C ARG A 7 -34.20 -12.88 32.08
N TRP A 8 -34.43 -11.66 32.52
CA TRP A 8 -33.65 -10.47 32.11
C TRP A 8 -32.27 -10.38 32.78
N ARG A 9 -32.14 -10.89 34.02
CA ARG A 9 -30.84 -10.87 34.71
C ARG A 9 -29.83 -11.90 34.19
N LYS A 10 -30.27 -13.00 33.58
CA LYS A 10 -29.38 -13.98 32.97
C LYS A 10 -28.86 -13.55 31.59
N TRP A 11 -29.56 -12.67 30.86
CA TRP A 11 -29.11 -12.14 29.58
C TRP A 11 -28.05 -11.06 29.75
N ASN A 12 -28.16 -10.21 30.74
CA ASN A 12 -27.16 -9.18 31.01
C ASN A 12 -25.81 -9.73 31.53
N ALA A 13 -25.78 -10.86 32.20
CA ALA A 13 -24.54 -11.45 32.71
C ALA A 13 -23.75 -12.21 31.64
N ALA A 14 -24.40 -12.66 30.56
CA ALA A 14 -23.74 -13.30 29.41
C ALA A 14 -23.18 -12.27 28.40
N TYR A 15 -23.77 -11.07 28.34
CA TYR A 15 -23.34 -10.01 27.39
C TYR A 15 -22.19 -9.16 27.92
N THR A 16 -21.91 -9.18 29.22
CA THR A 16 -20.83 -8.39 29.85
C THR A 16 -19.50 -9.17 30.01
N LYS A 17 -19.47 -10.47 29.67
CA LYS A 17 -18.25 -11.28 29.69
C LYS A 17 -17.70 -11.45 28.27
N GLY A 18 -17.17 -10.41 27.67
CA GLY A 18 -16.50 -10.57 26.38
C GLY A 18 -16.13 -9.31 25.61
N TRP A 19 -16.60 -8.16 26.01
CA TRP A 19 -16.22 -6.90 25.35
C TRP A 19 -15.24 -6.09 26.20
N LYS A 20 -14.02 -6.61 26.40
CA LYS A 20 -12.86 -5.73 26.43
C LYS A 20 -12.64 -5.30 24.97
N ARG A 21 -13.40 -4.32 24.52
CA ARG A 21 -12.96 -3.47 23.41
C ARG A 21 -11.67 -2.84 23.92
N SER A 22 -10.52 -3.36 23.54
CA SER A 22 -9.29 -2.61 23.58
C SER A 22 -9.62 -1.35 22.80
N MET A 23 -9.74 -0.22 23.49
CA MET A 23 -9.87 1.07 22.79
C MET A 23 -8.53 1.22 22.08
N SER A 24 -8.53 1.01 20.76
CA SER A 24 -7.37 1.26 19.96
C SER A 24 -7.01 2.74 20.10
N GLU A 25 -5.75 2.98 20.33
CA GLU A 25 -5.24 4.35 20.45
C GLU A 25 -5.42 5.06 19.12
N LYS A 26 -6.04 6.24 19.14
CA LYS A 26 -6.19 7.10 17.96
C LYS A 26 -5.28 8.30 18.10
N VAL A 27 -4.46 8.54 17.09
CA VAL A 27 -3.51 9.65 17.04
C VAL A 27 -3.68 10.46 15.77
N ILE A 28 -3.30 11.73 15.82
CA ILE A 28 -3.23 12.56 14.61
C ILE A 28 -1.89 12.28 13.92
N MET A 29 -1.93 11.92 12.65
CA MET A 29 -0.75 11.62 11.83
C MET A 29 -0.80 12.35 10.49
N LEU A 30 0.37 12.74 9.99
CA LEU A 30 0.54 13.09 8.58
C LEU A 30 0.39 11.84 7.69
N GLY A 31 0.06 12.03 6.41
CA GLY A 31 -0.05 10.92 5.47
C GLY A 31 1.23 10.08 5.39
N ASN A 32 2.40 10.72 5.34
CA ASN A 32 3.70 10.02 5.33
C ASN A 32 3.96 9.23 6.62
N GLU A 33 3.59 9.77 7.77
CA GLU A 33 3.69 9.05 9.05
C GLU A 33 2.74 7.84 9.08
N ALA A 34 1.54 8.01 8.56
CA ALA A 34 0.55 6.94 8.48
C ALA A 34 0.99 5.80 7.55
N ILE A 35 1.60 6.11 6.39
CA ILE A 35 2.19 5.10 5.49
C ILE A 35 3.30 4.33 6.22
N ALA A 36 4.23 5.03 6.89
CA ALA A 36 5.30 4.39 7.66
C ALA A 36 4.75 3.51 8.79
N ARG A 37 3.75 3.98 9.52
CA ARG A 37 3.06 3.20 10.57
C ARG A 37 2.38 1.96 10.00
N GLY A 38 1.67 2.08 8.89
CA GLY A 38 1.03 0.96 8.22
C GLY A 38 2.01 -0.09 7.73
N ALA A 39 3.15 0.32 7.17
CA ALA A 39 4.23 -0.58 6.77
C ALA A 39 4.84 -1.33 7.98
N TYR A 40 5.06 -0.64 9.10
CA TYR A 40 5.46 -1.26 10.35
C TYR A 40 4.44 -2.30 10.81
N GLU A 41 3.15 -1.94 10.89
CA GLU A 41 2.07 -2.85 11.28
C GLU A 41 1.93 -4.05 10.33
N ALA A 42 2.22 -3.87 9.04
CA ALA A 42 2.21 -4.92 8.03
C ALA A 42 3.37 -5.93 8.15
N GLY A 43 4.30 -5.73 9.08
CA GLY A 43 5.44 -6.63 9.25
C GLY A 43 6.56 -6.45 8.23
N VAL A 44 6.70 -5.26 7.63
CA VAL A 44 7.81 -4.94 6.72
C VAL A 44 9.15 -5.12 7.44
N LYS A 45 10.11 -5.77 6.79
CA LYS A 45 11.45 -6.02 7.34
C LYS A 45 12.55 -5.22 6.66
N VAL A 46 12.34 -4.79 5.42
CA VAL A 46 13.33 -4.00 4.66
C VAL A 46 12.66 -2.82 3.97
N SER A 47 13.20 -1.65 4.17
CA SER A 47 12.84 -0.43 3.44
C SER A 47 14.10 0.24 2.90
N ALA A 48 14.17 0.44 1.60
CA ALA A 48 15.24 1.17 0.93
C ALA A 48 14.67 2.36 0.18
N ALA A 49 15.35 3.50 0.22
CA ALA A 49 14.83 4.72 -0.39
C ALA A 49 15.94 5.64 -0.91
N TYR A 50 15.55 6.57 -1.75
CA TYR A 50 16.38 7.73 -2.11
C TYR A 50 15.59 9.01 -1.79
N PRO A 51 16.24 10.04 -1.17
CA PRO A 51 15.55 11.25 -0.74
C PRO A 51 14.89 11.99 -1.90
N GLY A 52 13.63 12.41 -1.71
CA GLY A 52 12.90 13.22 -2.69
C GLY A 52 11.54 13.63 -2.14
N THR A 53 11.34 14.95 -1.92
CA THR A 53 10.03 15.48 -1.49
C THR A 53 8.97 15.23 -2.57
N PRO A 54 7.79 14.65 -2.22
CA PRO A 54 7.23 14.53 -0.87
C PRO A 54 7.36 13.11 -0.23
N SER A 55 8.27 12.23 -0.66
CA SER A 55 8.38 10.87 -0.14
C SER A 55 9.38 10.69 1.01
N THR A 56 10.30 11.64 1.21
CA THR A 56 11.42 11.53 2.16
C THR A 56 10.97 11.17 3.57
N GLU A 57 9.94 11.82 4.07
CA GLU A 57 9.46 11.68 5.44
C GLU A 57 8.86 10.29 5.73
N ILE A 58 8.50 9.51 4.70
CA ILE A 58 8.08 8.11 4.90
C ILE A 58 9.25 7.32 5.50
N SER A 59 10.43 7.42 4.88
CA SER A 59 11.62 6.69 5.33
C SER A 59 12.15 7.23 6.66
N GLU A 60 12.10 8.54 6.87
CA GLU A 60 12.47 9.17 8.16
C GLU A 60 11.58 8.67 9.30
N ASN A 61 10.29 8.47 9.04
CA ASN A 61 9.37 7.90 10.03
C ASN A 61 9.57 6.40 10.24
N LEU A 62 9.97 5.64 9.21
CA LEU A 62 10.28 4.22 9.33
C LEU A 62 11.49 3.96 10.25
N VAL A 63 12.48 4.85 10.26
CA VAL A 63 13.66 4.75 11.16
C VAL A 63 13.26 4.73 12.64
N LYS A 64 12.09 5.26 13.02
CA LYS A 64 11.56 5.14 14.38
C LYS A 64 11.35 3.68 14.81
N TYR A 65 11.22 2.76 13.86
CA TYR A 65 11.00 1.33 14.06
C TYR A 65 12.23 0.47 13.74
N LYS A 66 13.44 1.04 13.73
CA LYS A 66 14.72 0.40 13.36
C LYS A 66 15.03 -0.90 14.10
N ASP A 67 14.46 -1.11 15.28
CA ASP A 67 14.64 -2.35 16.06
C ASP A 67 13.83 -3.53 15.47
N SER A 68 12.87 -3.24 14.58
CA SER A 68 11.97 -4.24 13.97
C SER A 68 12.16 -4.37 12.46
N LEU A 69 12.81 -3.40 11.81
CA LEU A 69 13.02 -3.41 10.35
C LEU A 69 14.31 -2.69 9.96
N TYR A 70 14.92 -3.13 8.88
CA TYR A 70 16.08 -2.48 8.28
C TYR A 70 15.65 -1.32 7.38
N CYS A 71 16.25 -0.16 7.57
CA CYS A 71 16.06 1.03 6.73
C CYS A 71 17.40 1.53 6.19
N GLU A 72 17.42 1.89 4.91
CA GLU A 72 18.59 2.52 4.31
C GLU A 72 18.25 3.63 3.33
N TRP A 73 19.18 4.60 3.20
CA TRP A 73 19.28 5.47 2.06
C TRP A 73 20.23 4.85 1.04
N SER A 74 19.69 4.53 -0.12
CA SER A 74 20.47 3.99 -1.24
C SER A 74 21.08 5.13 -2.08
N PRO A 75 22.09 4.85 -2.92
CA PRO A 75 22.73 5.90 -3.75
C PRO A 75 21.81 6.47 -4.85
N ASN A 76 20.76 5.74 -5.23
CA ASN A 76 19.70 6.19 -6.14
C ASN A 76 18.48 5.24 -6.04
N GLU A 77 17.39 5.60 -6.71
CA GLU A 77 16.13 4.87 -6.65
C GLU A 77 16.18 3.50 -7.33
N LYS A 78 17.02 3.32 -8.35
CA LYS A 78 17.25 2.02 -8.98
C LYS A 78 17.80 1.05 -7.94
N VAL A 79 18.87 1.42 -7.24
CA VAL A 79 19.49 0.59 -6.20
C VAL A 79 18.51 0.35 -5.05
N ALA A 80 17.77 1.37 -4.60
CA ALA A 80 16.74 1.21 -3.57
C ALA A 80 15.70 0.14 -3.95
N THR A 81 15.24 0.18 -5.20
CA THR A 81 14.27 -0.81 -5.70
C THR A 81 14.89 -2.20 -5.81
N GLU A 82 16.14 -2.31 -6.26
CA GLU A 82 16.86 -3.59 -6.36
C GLU A 82 17.09 -4.22 -4.98
N VAL A 83 17.42 -3.43 -3.95
CA VAL A 83 17.53 -3.91 -2.56
C VAL A 83 16.19 -4.45 -2.07
N ALA A 84 15.08 -3.72 -2.29
CA ALA A 84 13.75 -4.18 -1.91
C ALA A 84 13.33 -5.46 -2.67
N ILE A 85 13.66 -5.57 -3.97
CA ILE A 85 13.44 -6.78 -4.77
C ILE A 85 14.23 -7.95 -4.20
N GLY A 86 15.51 -7.74 -3.89
CA GLY A 86 16.37 -8.77 -3.29
C GLY A 86 15.79 -9.29 -1.97
N ALA A 87 15.34 -8.40 -1.10
CA ALA A 87 14.70 -8.75 0.16
C ALA A 87 13.40 -9.53 -0.05
N SER A 88 12.56 -9.11 -1.02
CA SER A 88 11.34 -9.84 -1.39
C SER A 88 11.66 -11.24 -1.92
N VAL A 89 12.66 -11.40 -2.77
CA VAL A 89 13.11 -12.71 -3.26
C VAL A 89 13.61 -13.59 -2.13
N ALA A 90 14.29 -12.99 -1.14
CA ALA A 90 14.73 -13.69 0.08
C ALA A 90 13.57 -14.12 0.99
N GLY A 91 12.35 -13.64 0.77
CA GLY A 91 11.14 -14.11 1.44
C GLY A 91 10.54 -13.16 2.47
N VAL A 92 11.04 -11.93 2.59
CA VAL A 92 10.53 -10.94 3.56
C VAL A 92 9.72 -9.85 2.87
N ARG A 93 8.78 -9.23 3.59
CA ARG A 93 8.08 -8.04 3.12
C ARG A 93 9.05 -6.86 3.02
N ALA A 94 9.10 -6.25 1.86
CA ALA A 94 10.01 -5.17 1.55
C ALA A 94 9.32 -4.02 0.81
N MET A 95 9.86 -2.81 0.95
CA MET A 95 9.37 -1.65 0.22
C MET A 95 10.53 -0.77 -0.26
N SER A 96 10.27 -0.03 -1.34
CA SER A 96 11.09 1.10 -1.75
C SER A 96 10.26 2.37 -1.78
N CYS A 97 10.87 3.51 -1.40
CA CYS A 97 10.18 4.81 -1.37
C CYS A 97 10.91 5.80 -2.26
N MET A 98 10.15 6.53 -3.08
CA MET A 98 10.71 7.50 -4.00
C MET A 98 9.67 8.52 -4.47
N LYS A 99 10.16 9.59 -5.04
CA LYS A 99 9.39 10.57 -5.78
C LYS A 99 9.09 10.08 -7.21
N HIS A 100 8.11 10.68 -7.89
CA HIS A 100 7.76 10.29 -9.27
C HIS A 100 8.93 10.33 -10.26
N VAL A 101 9.82 11.34 -10.17
CA VAL A 101 11.02 11.39 -11.04
C VAL A 101 12.01 10.28 -10.72
N GLY A 102 12.06 9.84 -9.46
CA GLY A 102 12.86 8.69 -9.05
C GLY A 102 12.29 7.38 -9.58
N PHE A 103 10.98 7.31 -9.79
CA PHE A 103 10.36 6.15 -10.41
C PHE A 103 10.82 5.94 -11.86
N ASN A 104 11.18 7.02 -12.57
CA ASN A 104 11.84 6.92 -13.87
C ASN A 104 13.24 6.28 -13.76
N VAL A 105 14.00 6.64 -12.72
CA VAL A 105 15.33 6.04 -12.45
C VAL A 105 15.19 4.55 -12.11
N ALA A 106 14.15 4.18 -11.38
CA ALA A 106 13.83 2.80 -11.00
C ALA A 106 13.06 2.02 -12.06
N ALA A 107 12.88 2.56 -13.28
CA ALA A 107 12.05 1.93 -14.31
C ALA A 107 12.55 0.52 -14.67
N ASP A 108 13.84 0.34 -14.94
CA ASP A 108 14.43 -0.94 -15.35
C ASP A 108 14.12 -2.09 -14.34
N PRO A 109 14.48 -2.00 -13.05
CA PRO A 109 14.11 -3.04 -12.09
C PRO A 109 12.59 -3.18 -11.89
N THR A 110 11.82 -2.10 -12.01
CA THR A 110 10.36 -2.11 -11.86
C THR A 110 9.70 -2.91 -12.99
N TYR A 111 10.08 -2.68 -14.23
CA TYR A 111 9.58 -3.45 -15.38
C TYR A 111 10.00 -4.93 -15.28
N THR A 112 11.22 -5.18 -14.86
CA THR A 112 11.74 -6.55 -14.71
C THR A 112 11.01 -7.32 -13.61
N VAL A 113 10.82 -6.72 -12.42
CA VAL A 113 10.15 -7.40 -11.29
C VAL A 113 8.67 -7.62 -11.55
N SER A 114 8.04 -6.84 -12.43
CA SER A 114 6.66 -7.09 -12.85
C SER A 114 6.49 -8.46 -13.53
N TYR A 115 7.53 -8.97 -14.17
CA TYR A 115 7.60 -10.31 -14.77
C TYR A 115 8.03 -11.36 -13.74
N MET A 116 9.06 -11.07 -12.95
CA MET A 116 9.58 -11.99 -11.93
C MET A 116 8.53 -12.36 -10.90
N GLY A 117 7.75 -11.38 -10.44
CA GLY A 117 6.90 -11.53 -9.28
C GLY A 117 7.67 -11.40 -7.97
N VAL A 118 7.08 -11.90 -6.89
CA VAL A 118 7.60 -11.74 -5.52
C VAL A 118 7.68 -13.10 -4.80
N ASN A 119 8.37 -13.13 -3.66
CA ASN A 119 8.27 -14.20 -2.68
C ASN A 119 7.68 -13.62 -1.38
N GLY A 120 8.38 -12.72 -0.69
CA GLY A 120 7.75 -11.82 0.27
C GLY A 120 7.08 -10.64 -0.44
N GLY A 121 6.05 -10.04 0.16
CA GLY A 121 5.34 -8.91 -0.42
C GLY A 121 6.26 -7.73 -0.75
N LEU A 122 6.07 -7.12 -1.91
CA LEU A 122 6.85 -5.96 -2.38
C LEU A 122 5.93 -4.81 -2.73
N VAL A 123 6.16 -3.66 -2.11
CA VAL A 123 5.44 -2.41 -2.40
C VAL A 123 6.43 -1.31 -2.80
N ILE A 124 6.16 -0.68 -3.93
CA ILE A 124 6.91 0.49 -4.41
C ILE A 124 6.07 1.73 -4.12
N VAL A 125 6.48 2.51 -3.12
CA VAL A 125 5.78 3.74 -2.74
C VAL A 125 6.31 4.89 -3.59
N VAL A 126 5.41 5.51 -4.34
CA VAL A 126 5.75 6.64 -5.20
C VAL A 126 4.89 7.85 -4.84
N ALA A 127 5.56 8.97 -4.56
CA ALA A 127 4.91 10.21 -4.23
C ALA A 127 4.96 11.18 -5.42
N ASP A 128 3.79 11.46 -5.98
CA ASP A 128 3.62 12.45 -7.04
C ASP A 128 3.54 13.85 -6.45
N ASP A 129 3.98 14.84 -7.22
CA ASP A 129 3.95 16.26 -6.86
C ASP A 129 3.13 17.07 -7.89
N PRO A 130 1.78 16.89 -7.90
CA PRO A 130 0.91 17.68 -8.76
C PRO A 130 1.03 19.16 -8.43
N GLY A 131 1.23 19.99 -9.47
CA GLY A 131 1.44 21.42 -9.32
C GLY A 131 2.90 21.83 -9.11
N LEU A 132 3.86 20.88 -9.15
CA LEU A 132 5.31 21.16 -9.21
C LEU A 132 5.85 21.94 -7.99
N TYR A 133 5.35 21.70 -6.79
CA TYR A 133 5.78 22.44 -5.59
C TYR A 133 7.25 22.30 -5.28
N SER A 134 7.86 21.13 -5.54
CA SER A 134 9.27 20.86 -5.33
C SER A 134 9.89 20.00 -6.44
N SER A 135 9.31 20.01 -7.63
CA SER A 135 9.70 19.14 -8.74
C SER A 135 10.01 19.92 -10.01
N GLN A 136 10.89 19.38 -10.83
CA GLN A 136 11.28 19.94 -12.13
C GLN A 136 10.27 19.66 -13.25
N ASN A 137 9.32 18.73 -13.03
CA ASN A 137 8.23 18.41 -13.94
C ASN A 137 7.08 17.75 -13.19
N GLU A 138 5.91 17.68 -13.79
CA GLU A 138 4.74 16.96 -13.29
C GLU A 138 4.61 15.64 -14.04
N GLN A 139 4.36 14.55 -13.30
CA GLN A 139 4.15 13.23 -13.85
C GLN A 139 3.00 12.54 -13.13
N ASP A 140 2.31 11.65 -13.83
CA ASP A 140 1.31 10.76 -13.26
C ASP A 140 1.87 9.34 -13.18
N THR A 141 2.25 8.93 -11.98
CA THR A 141 2.78 7.59 -11.70
C THR A 141 1.87 6.47 -12.19
N ARG A 142 0.55 6.68 -12.26
CA ARG A 142 -0.42 5.69 -12.75
C ARG A 142 -0.14 5.28 -14.19
N MET A 143 0.30 6.21 -15.02
CA MET A 143 0.64 5.91 -16.43
C MET A 143 1.90 5.06 -16.54
N VAL A 144 2.91 5.34 -15.75
CA VAL A 144 4.15 4.54 -15.70
C VAL A 144 3.87 3.15 -15.14
N ALA A 145 3.11 3.06 -14.03
CA ALA A 145 2.71 1.78 -13.44
C ALA A 145 1.90 0.93 -14.44
N ARG A 146 0.97 1.55 -15.17
CA ARG A 146 0.21 0.88 -16.25
C ARG A 146 1.12 0.36 -17.35
N ALA A 147 2.11 1.14 -17.80
CA ALA A 147 3.09 0.71 -18.80
C ALA A 147 3.93 -0.47 -18.27
N ALA A 148 4.29 -0.50 -16.99
CA ALA A 148 4.96 -1.62 -16.33
C ALA A 148 4.00 -2.77 -15.99
N GLN A 149 2.71 -2.67 -16.32
CA GLN A 149 1.66 -3.64 -15.99
C GLN A 149 1.53 -3.88 -14.48
N LEU A 150 1.74 -2.88 -13.66
CA LEU A 150 1.64 -2.94 -12.20
C LEU A 150 0.32 -2.34 -11.71
N PRO A 151 -0.31 -2.96 -10.70
CA PRO A 151 -1.46 -2.39 -10.03
C PRO A 151 -1.07 -1.19 -9.18
N VAL A 152 -1.99 -0.25 -9.03
CA VAL A 152 -1.82 0.96 -8.22
C VAL A 152 -2.87 1.00 -7.13
N ILE A 153 -2.46 1.32 -5.91
CA ILE A 153 -3.34 1.63 -4.79
C ILE A 153 -3.12 3.09 -4.40
N GLU A 154 -4.20 3.84 -4.21
CA GLU A 154 -4.19 5.25 -3.83
C GLU A 154 -5.11 5.47 -2.63
N PRO A 155 -4.58 5.91 -1.48
CA PRO A 155 -5.39 6.32 -0.34
C PRO A 155 -5.91 7.74 -0.49
N SER A 156 -7.04 8.04 0.14
CA SER A 156 -7.68 9.35 0.12
C SER A 156 -7.39 10.21 1.35
N ASP A 157 -6.98 9.59 2.46
CA ASP A 157 -6.64 10.27 3.72
C ASP A 157 -5.58 9.48 4.52
N SER A 158 -5.17 10.02 5.68
CA SER A 158 -4.14 9.39 6.53
C SER A 158 -4.59 8.04 7.11
N SER A 159 -5.88 7.84 7.35
CA SER A 159 -6.40 6.55 7.84
C SER A 159 -6.30 5.48 6.77
N GLU A 160 -6.76 5.79 5.55
CA GLU A 160 -6.59 4.90 4.39
C GLU A 160 -5.11 4.72 4.05
N ALA A 161 -4.28 5.76 4.21
CA ALA A 161 -2.84 5.66 3.98
C ALA A 161 -2.18 4.57 4.83
N LYS A 162 -2.59 4.43 6.09
CA LYS A 162 -2.12 3.36 6.97
C LYS A 162 -2.72 1.99 6.60
N GLU A 163 -4.02 1.93 6.34
CA GLU A 163 -4.69 0.65 6.11
C GLU A 163 -4.36 0.07 4.72
N PHE A 164 -4.37 0.91 3.68
CA PHE A 164 -4.20 0.43 2.32
C PHE A 164 -2.79 -0.06 2.01
N ILE A 165 -1.75 0.45 2.72
CA ILE A 165 -0.41 -0.11 2.55
C ILE A 165 -0.32 -1.55 3.07
N LYS A 166 -1.07 -1.89 4.12
CA LYS A 166 -1.16 -3.27 4.62
C LYS A 166 -1.83 -4.17 3.57
N VAL A 167 -2.94 -3.69 3.00
CA VAL A 167 -3.65 -4.37 1.90
C VAL A 167 -2.74 -4.55 0.68
N ALA A 168 -1.90 -3.55 0.35
CA ALA A 168 -0.95 -3.64 -0.76
C ALA A 168 0.04 -4.80 -0.59
N PHE A 169 0.56 -5.04 0.62
CA PHE A 169 1.42 -6.19 0.91
C PHE A 169 0.68 -7.52 0.79
N ASP A 170 -0.52 -7.62 1.36
CA ASP A 170 -1.33 -8.83 1.30
C ASP A 170 -1.70 -9.18 -0.17
N LEU A 171 -2.08 -8.19 -0.97
CA LEU A 171 -2.36 -8.36 -2.40
C LEU A 171 -1.10 -8.68 -3.21
N SER A 172 0.04 -8.08 -2.86
CA SER A 172 1.32 -8.39 -3.50
C SER A 172 1.66 -9.87 -3.38
N GLU A 173 1.49 -10.45 -2.19
CA GLU A 173 1.71 -11.87 -1.94
C GLU A 173 0.66 -12.75 -2.60
N LYS A 174 -0.62 -12.34 -2.55
CA LYS A 174 -1.74 -13.07 -3.18
C LYS A 174 -1.55 -13.21 -4.70
N PHE A 175 -1.10 -12.15 -5.36
CA PHE A 175 -0.99 -12.11 -6.81
C PHE A 175 0.43 -12.36 -7.33
N ASP A 176 1.40 -12.69 -6.47
CA ASP A 176 2.80 -12.87 -6.87
C ASP A 176 3.31 -11.66 -7.69
N ARG A 177 3.13 -10.42 -7.17
CA ARG A 177 3.38 -9.21 -7.93
C ARG A 177 3.69 -8.01 -7.05
N PRO A 178 4.64 -7.13 -7.42
CA PRO A 178 4.77 -5.86 -6.73
C PRO A 178 3.55 -4.97 -6.96
N PHE A 179 3.22 -4.16 -5.96
CA PHE A 179 2.19 -3.12 -6.03
C PHE A 179 2.82 -1.74 -5.96
N VAL A 180 2.37 -0.84 -6.80
CA VAL A 180 2.69 0.58 -6.69
C VAL A 180 1.70 1.21 -5.72
N TYR A 181 2.23 1.84 -4.69
CA TYR A 181 1.45 2.59 -3.72
C TYR A 181 1.65 4.07 -3.99
N ARG A 182 0.65 4.70 -4.60
CA ARG A 182 0.73 6.10 -5.01
C ARG A 182 0.21 7.03 -3.93
N THR A 183 0.99 8.02 -3.59
CA THR A 183 0.56 9.15 -2.77
C THR A 183 0.82 10.47 -3.50
N THR A 184 0.39 11.59 -2.95
CA THR A 184 0.62 12.91 -3.50
C THR A 184 1.07 13.87 -2.42
N THR A 185 1.71 14.98 -2.79
CA THR A 185 2.14 16.04 -1.87
C THR A 185 1.02 16.44 -0.91
N ARG A 186 -0.20 16.56 -1.41
CA ARG A 186 -1.35 16.97 -0.58
C ARG A 186 -1.66 15.94 0.50
N LEU A 187 -1.69 14.67 0.16
CA LEU A 187 -1.91 13.59 1.14
C LEU A 187 -0.74 13.44 2.09
N ALA A 188 0.50 13.47 1.55
CA ALA A 188 1.72 13.30 2.33
C ALA A 188 1.78 14.23 3.54
N HIS A 189 1.32 15.46 3.37
CA HIS A 189 1.37 16.54 4.37
C HIS A 189 0.00 16.88 5.00
N SER A 190 -1.08 16.17 4.67
CA SER A 190 -2.37 16.33 5.36
C SER A 190 -2.37 15.55 6.67
N GLN A 191 -3.06 16.10 7.67
CA GLN A 191 -3.25 15.45 8.95
C GLN A 191 -4.61 14.74 9.02
N GLY A 192 -4.63 13.56 9.61
CA GLY A 192 -5.85 12.81 9.86
C GLY A 192 -5.77 11.99 11.13
N LEU A 193 -6.93 11.59 11.65
CA LEU A 193 -7.04 10.72 12.81
C LEU A 193 -6.81 9.27 12.37
N VAL A 194 -5.79 8.63 12.92
CA VAL A 194 -5.36 7.29 12.59
C VAL A 194 -5.44 6.38 13.80
N GLU A 195 -6.03 5.22 13.64
CA GLU A 195 -6.12 4.18 14.67
C GLU A 195 -4.85 3.33 14.65
N LEU A 196 -4.19 3.17 15.79
CA LEU A 196 -2.98 2.35 15.91
C LEU A 196 -3.31 0.89 16.15
N ASN A 197 -2.59 -0.01 15.48
CA ASN A 197 -2.69 -1.46 15.70
C ASN A 197 -1.31 -2.03 16.04
N GLU A 198 -1.33 -3.24 16.59
CA GLU A 198 -0.11 -4.00 16.84
C GLU A 198 0.56 -4.42 15.52
N ARG A 199 1.90 -4.52 15.53
CA ARG A 199 2.65 -5.08 14.43
C ARG A 199 2.29 -6.54 14.23
N LYS A 200 2.00 -6.93 13.00
CA LYS A 200 1.88 -8.34 12.64
C LYS A 200 3.27 -8.94 12.47
N GLU A 201 3.55 -9.99 13.23
CA GLU A 201 4.71 -10.82 12.95
C GLU A 201 4.39 -11.73 11.77
N ILE A 202 5.06 -11.47 10.65
CA ILE A 202 4.94 -12.27 9.43
C ILE A 202 6.11 -13.22 9.37
N GLU A 203 5.82 -14.50 9.23
CA GLU A 203 6.83 -15.54 9.06
C GLU A 203 7.59 -15.37 7.74
N ASP A 204 8.91 -15.47 7.78
CA ASP A 204 9.75 -15.35 6.60
C ASP A 204 9.55 -16.57 5.71
N LYS A 205 9.28 -16.32 4.43
CA LYS A 205 9.17 -17.40 3.45
C LYS A 205 10.56 -17.90 3.08
N PRO A 206 10.76 -19.22 2.97
CA PRO A 206 12.06 -19.76 2.60
C PRO A 206 12.45 -19.29 1.19
N TYR A 207 13.74 -19.01 1.01
CA TYR A 207 14.29 -18.77 -0.32
C TYR A 207 14.32 -20.08 -1.12
N GLU A 208 13.66 -20.04 -2.27
CA GLU A 208 13.70 -21.13 -3.24
C GLU A 208 14.42 -20.71 -4.51
N LYS A 209 15.47 -21.44 -4.88
CA LYS A 209 16.19 -21.18 -6.15
C LYS A 209 15.29 -21.52 -7.33
N ASN A 210 14.74 -20.50 -7.99
CA ASN A 210 13.89 -20.66 -9.17
C ASN A 210 14.38 -19.78 -10.33
N ILE A 211 15.32 -20.32 -11.11
CA ILE A 211 15.92 -19.59 -12.24
C ILE A 211 14.86 -19.18 -13.29
N ARG A 212 13.86 -20.04 -13.50
CA ARG A 212 12.80 -19.75 -14.50
C ARG A 212 11.90 -18.60 -14.10
N LYS A 213 11.73 -18.38 -12.79
CA LYS A 213 10.96 -17.28 -12.23
C LYS A 213 11.80 -16.01 -12.04
N ASN A 214 13.01 -16.15 -11.50
CA ASN A 214 13.76 -15.01 -10.95
C ASN A 214 14.80 -14.44 -11.93
N VAL A 215 15.08 -15.13 -13.07
CA VAL A 215 16.05 -14.65 -14.06
C VAL A 215 15.35 -14.38 -15.40
N MET A 216 15.19 -13.09 -15.72
CA MET A 216 14.47 -12.64 -16.92
C MET A 216 15.34 -12.67 -18.18
N MET A 217 15.87 -13.84 -18.52
CA MET A 217 16.39 -14.07 -19.86
C MET A 217 15.23 -14.17 -20.88
N PRO A 218 15.42 -13.84 -22.16
CA PRO A 218 14.35 -13.84 -23.17
C PRO A 218 13.49 -15.11 -23.19
N GLY A 219 14.11 -16.29 -23.09
CA GLY A 219 13.38 -17.57 -23.06
C GLY A 219 12.51 -17.78 -21.81
N ASN A 220 12.85 -17.16 -20.68
CA ASN A 220 12.02 -17.16 -19.47
C ASN A 220 10.96 -16.06 -19.56
N ALA A 221 11.34 -14.86 -20.02
CA ALA A 221 10.46 -13.70 -20.11
C ALA A 221 9.23 -13.97 -21.01
N ILE A 222 9.40 -14.63 -22.17
CA ILE A 222 8.30 -15.02 -23.07
C ILE A 222 7.24 -15.84 -22.31
N LYS A 223 7.66 -16.83 -21.52
CA LYS A 223 6.73 -17.66 -20.72
C LYS A 223 6.10 -16.88 -19.57
N ARG A 224 6.87 -16.01 -18.92
CA ARG A 224 6.36 -15.15 -17.85
C ARG A 224 5.37 -14.12 -18.37
N HIS A 225 5.51 -13.65 -19.61
CA HIS A 225 4.55 -12.70 -20.21
C HIS A 225 3.13 -13.28 -20.26
N ILE A 226 2.97 -14.53 -20.68
CA ILE A 226 1.66 -15.21 -20.67
C ILE A 226 1.07 -15.20 -19.25
N PHE A 227 1.87 -15.57 -18.27
CA PHE A 227 1.46 -15.56 -16.86
C PHE A 227 1.09 -14.15 -16.36
N VAL A 228 1.81 -13.11 -16.80
CA VAL A 228 1.52 -11.71 -16.47
C VAL A 228 0.15 -11.29 -17.00
N GLU A 229 -0.17 -11.62 -18.25
CA GLU A 229 -1.47 -11.30 -18.87
C GLU A 229 -2.65 -12.00 -18.19
N GLU A 230 -2.51 -13.28 -17.87
CA GLU A 230 -3.54 -14.04 -17.14
C GLU A 230 -3.76 -13.48 -15.73
N ARG A 231 -2.68 -13.09 -15.06
CA ARG A 231 -2.71 -12.50 -13.73
C ARG A 231 -3.41 -11.15 -13.72
N LEU A 232 -3.18 -10.30 -14.76
CA LEU A 232 -3.88 -9.03 -14.91
C LEU A 232 -5.38 -9.20 -15.01
N LYS A 233 -5.86 -10.18 -15.76
CA LYS A 233 -7.30 -10.48 -15.87
C LYS A 233 -7.90 -10.84 -14.50
N ARG A 234 -7.26 -11.76 -13.77
CA ARG A 234 -7.71 -12.15 -12.41
C ARG A 234 -7.72 -10.97 -11.45
N MET A 235 -6.70 -10.11 -11.53
CA MET A 235 -6.64 -8.91 -10.69
C MET A 235 -7.75 -7.92 -11.01
N ALA A 236 -8.10 -7.74 -12.27
CA ALA A 236 -9.21 -6.88 -12.70
C ALA A 236 -10.55 -7.38 -12.15
N GLU A 237 -10.78 -8.70 -12.17
CA GLU A 237 -11.96 -9.33 -11.59
C GLU A 237 -12.01 -9.15 -10.07
N ASP A 238 -10.92 -9.45 -9.37
CA ASP A 238 -10.83 -9.29 -7.91
C ASP A 238 -10.97 -7.83 -7.48
N ALA A 239 -10.45 -6.86 -8.26
CA ALA A 239 -10.55 -5.44 -7.96
C ALA A 239 -12.00 -4.95 -7.85
N CYS A 240 -12.94 -5.58 -8.55
CA CYS A 240 -14.37 -5.25 -8.47
C CYS A 240 -15.00 -5.59 -7.11
N THR A 241 -14.34 -6.42 -6.30
CA THR A 241 -14.86 -6.92 -5.01
C THR A 241 -13.99 -6.54 -3.82
N LEU A 242 -12.92 -5.79 -4.04
CA LEU A 242 -12.05 -5.31 -2.95
C LEU A 242 -12.75 -4.21 -2.14
N ASP A 243 -12.75 -4.34 -0.83
CA ASP A 243 -13.37 -3.38 0.11
C ASP A 243 -12.73 -1.97 0.05
N ILE A 244 -11.53 -1.84 -0.53
CA ILE A 244 -10.89 -0.54 -0.75
C ILE A 244 -11.52 0.25 -1.89
N ASN A 245 -12.26 -0.42 -2.78
CA ASN A 245 -13.05 0.20 -3.84
C ASN A 245 -14.49 0.32 -3.37
N LYS A 246 -15.01 1.53 -3.26
CA LYS A 246 -16.33 1.81 -2.71
C LYS A 246 -17.25 2.40 -3.77
N VAL A 247 -18.51 2.05 -3.71
CA VAL A 247 -19.59 2.71 -4.45
C VAL A 247 -20.54 3.31 -3.41
N GLU A 248 -20.71 4.62 -3.46
CA GLU A 248 -21.64 5.35 -2.59
C GLU A 248 -22.82 5.83 -3.43
N TYR A 249 -24.03 5.42 -3.05
CA TYR A 249 -25.25 5.87 -3.72
C TYR A 249 -25.93 6.97 -2.90
N ASN A 250 -25.99 8.18 -3.47
CA ASN A 250 -26.69 9.34 -2.92
C ASN A 250 -27.74 9.84 -3.93
N ASP A 251 -27.62 11.07 -4.45
CA ASP A 251 -28.45 11.55 -5.54
C ASP A 251 -27.92 11.03 -6.88
N THR A 252 -28.76 10.35 -7.64
CA THR A 252 -28.39 9.72 -8.91
C THR A 252 -28.34 10.69 -10.11
N LYS A 253 -28.49 12.00 -9.89
CA LYS A 253 -28.37 13.01 -10.96
C LYS A 253 -26.95 13.21 -11.44
N ILE A 254 -25.97 13.05 -10.53
CA ILE A 254 -24.55 13.23 -10.82
C ILE A 254 -23.80 11.99 -10.33
N GLY A 255 -23.11 11.32 -11.24
CA GLY A 255 -22.17 10.23 -10.93
C GLY A 255 -20.75 10.75 -11.02
N VAL A 256 -19.92 10.42 -10.01
CA VAL A 256 -18.50 10.82 -9.98
C VAL A 256 -17.63 9.57 -9.81
N ILE A 257 -16.61 9.42 -10.64
CA ILE A 257 -15.56 8.39 -10.50
C ILE A 257 -14.28 9.13 -10.12
N THR A 258 -13.70 8.73 -8.98
CA THR A 258 -12.51 9.39 -8.42
C THR A 258 -11.61 8.42 -7.68
N SER A 259 -10.35 8.81 -7.42
CA SER A 259 -9.40 8.05 -6.61
C SER A 259 -8.51 8.98 -5.79
N GLY A 260 -7.90 8.43 -4.74
CA GLY A 260 -6.95 9.14 -3.88
C GLY A 260 -7.56 10.38 -3.21
N ILE A 261 -6.72 11.37 -2.94
CA ILE A 261 -7.13 12.61 -2.23
C ILE A 261 -8.26 13.36 -2.93
N VAL A 262 -8.46 13.17 -4.24
CA VAL A 262 -9.53 13.83 -4.99
C VAL A 262 -10.92 13.43 -4.48
N TYR A 263 -11.04 12.22 -3.92
CA TYR A 263 -12.27 11.78 -3.26
C TYR A 263 -12.71 12.76 -2.15
N GLN A 264 -11.78 13.24 -1.33
CA GLN A 264 -12.10 14.20 -0.26
C GLN A 264 -12.63 15.55 -0.83
N TYR A 265 -12.07 16.00 -1.95
CA TYR A 265 -12.57 17.21 -2.62
C TYR A 265 -13.96 17.01 -3.21
N VAL A 266 -14.24 15.84 -3.78
CA VAL A 266 -15.58 15.51 -4.30
C VAL A 266 -16.59 15.51 -3.16
N LYS A 267 -16.26 14.92 -2.01
CA LYS A 267 -17.14 14.90 -0.82
C LYS A 267 -17.46 16.31 -0.31
N GLU A 268 -16.49 17.22 -0.38
CA GLU A 268 -16.68 18.61 0.06
C GLU A 268 -17.54 19.42 -0.93
N VAL A 269 -17.24 19.31 -2.23
CA VAL A 269 -17.86 20.15 -3.27
C VAL A 269 -19.20 19.60 -3.76
N LEU A 270 -19.32 18.26 -3.81
CA LEU A 270 -20.49 17.55 -4.32
C LEU A 270 -20.99 16.49 -3.32
N PRO A 271 -21.40 16.89 -2.10
CA PRO A 271 -21.70 15.94 -1.02
C PRO A 271 -22.88 15.00 -1.33
N ASN A 272 -23.72 15.35 -2.31
CA ASN A 272 -24.89 14.57 -2.72
C ASN A 272 -24.67 13.77 -4.02
N ALA A 273 -23.48 13.81 -4.63
CA ALA A 273 -23.18 12.98 -5.82
C ALA A 273 -23.01 11.49 -5.43
N SER A 274 -23.31 10.63 -6.39
CA SER A 274 -23.09 9.19 -6.27
C SER A 274 -21.80 8.78 -6.94
#